data_90da02638e693335d5294932a475e00f
#
_entry.id   90da02638e693335d5294932a475e00f
#
_cell.length_a   1.000
_cell.length_b   1.000
_cell.length_c   1.000
_cell.angle_alpha   90.00
_cell.angle_beta   90.00
_cell.angle_gamma   90.00
#
_symmetry.space_group_name_H-M   'P 1'
#
loop_
_entity.id
_entity.type
_entity.pdbx_description
1 polymer ?
#
loop_
_entity_poly.entity_id
_entity_poly.type
_entity_poly.pdbx_seq_one_letter_code
_entity_poly.pdbx_strand_id
1 'polypeptide(L)'
;MKQILSSEGADTLITSHLRQGQLPWQVEKAISIAPEGEMRDMLLLSLLTNYAYALPAMRMYHGFPHHVYGPELMTMVLAPAASGKGIMNYAKQLLQGIENEHGELIFLPANTSSAALMSYLKMLKGRGIMMATEIDTLSKALGSTTGGFSDVLRCMFEHET
;
A
#
# COMPACT_ATOMS: atom_id res chain seq x y z
N MET A 1 28.05 6.71 15.82
CA MET A 1 26.85 7.10 15.07
C MET A 1 25.62 6.55 15.78
N LYS A 2 25.35 7.08 16.98
CA LYS A 2 24.29 6.64 17.89
C LYS A 2 23.77 7.86 18.62
N GLN A 3 22.98 8.73 17.97
CA GLN A 3 22.27 9.82 18.67
C GLN A 3 21.50 10.69 17.65
N ILE A 4 20.47 10.14 16.99
CA ILE A 4 19.50 10.96 16.25
C ILE A 4 18.06 10.36 16.35
N LEU A 5 17.74 9.57 17.34
CA LEU A 5 16.39 8.97 17.41
C LEU A 5 15.73 9.01 18.80
N SER A 6 16.01 9.97 19.65
CA SER A 6 15.50 9.86 21.03
C SER A 6 14.62 10.99 21.57
N SER A 7 14.27 12.01 20.81
CA SER A 7 13.36 13.04 21.34
C SER A 7 12.41 13.72 20.34
N GLU A 8 12.53 13.46 19.05
CA GLU A 8 11.66 14.06 18.01
C GLU A 8 10.56 13.14 17.49
N GLY A 9 10.50 11.88 17.96
CA GLY A 9 9.64 10.88 17.37
C GLY A 9 8.13 11.09 17.61
N ALA A 10 7.73 11.78 18.67
CA ALA A 10 6.31 11.96 18.94
C ALA A 10 5.65 12.99 18.02
N ASP A 11 6.39 14.01 17.60
CA ASP A 11 5.88 15.08 16.74
C ASP A 11 5.76 14.68 15.26
N THR A 12 6.26 13.50 14.88
CA THR A 12 6.23 13.02 13.50
C THR A 12 5.15 11.98 13.21
N LEU A 13 4.42 11.55 14.23
CA LEU A 13 3.35 10.55 14.06
C LEU A 13 2.15 11.16 13.36
N ILE A 14 1.72 10.54 12.26
CA ILE A 14 0.58 10.99 11.45
C ILE A 14 -0.69 11.03 12.30
N THR A 15 -0.94 9.95 13.04
CA THR A 15 -2.16 9.81 13.84
C THR A 15 -2.22 10.78 15.02
N SER A 16 -1.07 11.29 15.52
CA SER A 16 -1.04 12.30 16.57
C SER A 16 -1.53 13.68 16.12
N HIS A 17 -1.45 13.96 14.82
CA HIS A 17 -1.91 15.21 14.22
C HIS A 17 -3.37 15.16 13.74
N LEU A 18 -3.97 13.97 13.73
CA LEU A 18 -5.37 13.82 13.34
C LEU A 18 -6.29 14.14 14.51
N ARG A 19 -7.24 15.05 14.29
CA ARG A 19 -8.30 15.33 15.25
C ARG A 19 -9.38 14.27 15.14
N GLN A 20 -10.06 14.00 16.25
CA GLN A 20 -11.22 13.12 16.25
C GLN A 20 -12.25 13.58 15.21
N GLY A 21 -12.73 12.66 14.38
CA GLY A 21 -13.69 12.92 13.33
C GLY A 21 -13.10 13.43 12.02
N GLN A 22 -11.77 13.52 11.88
CA GLN A 22 -11.12 13.84 10.59
C GLN A 22 -11.06 12.64 9.65
N LEU A 23 -11.05 11.43 10.21
CA LEU A 23 -11.14 10.22 9.41
C LEU A 23 -12.58 9.70 9.40
N PRO A 24 -12.98 8.99 8.34
CA PRO A 24 -14.22 8.22 8.37
C PRO A 24 -14.23 7.28 9.58
N TRP A 25 -15.36 7.16 10.26
CA TRP A 25 -15.48 6.37 11.49
C TRP A 25 -15.03 4.91 11.33
N GLN A 26 -15.19 4.34 10.11
CA GLN A 26 -14.74 2.99 9.78
C GLN A 26 -13.21 2.89 9.85
N VAL A 27 -12.51 3.92 9.37
CA VAL A 27 -11.04 3.99 9.41
C VAL A 27 -10.57 4.20 10.83
N GLU A 28 -11.20 5.13 11.59
CA GLU A 28 -10.89 5.34 13.00
C GLU A 28 -11.04 4.05 13.82
N LYS A 29 -12.15 3.33 13.61
CA LYS A 29 -12.38 2.05 14.26
C LYS A 29 -11.36 0.99 13.82
N ALA A 30 -11.00 0.94 12.55
CA ALA A 30 -10.03 -0.02 12.05
C ALA A 30 -8.63 0.22 12.64
N ILE A 31 -8.17 1.46 12.71
CA ILE A 31 -6.84 1.77 13.27
C ILE A 31 -6.80 1.66 14.80
N SER A 32 -7.93 1.72 15.49
CA SER A 32 -8.01 1.61 16.96
C SER A 32 -7.62 0.22 17.49
N ILE A 33 -7.54 -0.80 16.64
CA ILE A 33 -7.02 -2.11 17.02
C ILE A 33 -5.51 -2.10 17.28
N ALA A 34 -4.80 -1.13 16.71
CA ALA A 34 -3.38 -0.92 16.96
C ALA A 34 -3.15 -0.04 18.19
N PRO A 35 -2.10 -0.31 18.99
CA PRO A 35 -1.65 0.63 20.01
C PRO A 35 -1.39 2.01 19.41
N GLU A 36 -1.48 3.05 20.22
CA GLU A 36 -1.09 4.39 19.81
C GLU A 36 0.39 4.45 19.44
N GLY A 37 0.73 5.36 18.55
CA GLY A 37 2.08 5.55 18.06
C GLY A 37 2.33 4.92 16.69
N GLU A 38 3.56 4.51 16.44
CA GLU A 38 4.05 4.05 15.13
C GLU A 38 3.22 2.89 14.54
N MET A 39 2.76 1.97 15.38
CA MET A 39 1.96 0.83 14.90
C MET A 39 0.62 1.29 14.31
N ARG A 40 0.00 2.31 14.91
CA ARG A 40 -1.26 2.89 14.41
C ARG A 40 -1.03 3.61 13.08
N ASP A 41 0.08 4.33 12.94
CA ASP A 41 0.48 4.97 11.69
C ASP A 41 0.75 3.94 10.58
N MET A 42 1.49 2.87 10.89
CA MET A 42 1.73 1.79 9.94
C MET A 42 0.42 1.15 9.45
N LEU A 43 -0.52 0.93 10.36
CA LEU A 43 -1.82 0.38 10.00
C LEU A 43 -2.63 1.36 9.16
N LEU A 44 -2.63 2.65 9.52
CA LEU A 44 -3.32 3.69 8.74
C LEU A 44 -2.79 3.76 7.32
N LEU A 45 -1.47 3.83 7.13
CA LEU A 45 -0.84 3.87 5.81
C LEU A 45 -1.18 2.62 4.98
N SER A 46 -1.16 1.45 5.61
CA SER A 46 -1.53 0.21 4.94
C SER A 46 -3.01 0.19 4.52
N LEU A 47 -3.90 0.68 5.38
CA LEU A 47 -5.33 0.81 5.05
C LEU A 47 -5.56 1.78 3.89
N LEU A 48 -4.92 2.95 3.92
CA LEU A 48 -5.06 3.94 2.85
C LEU A 48 -4.59 3.38 1.52
N THR A 49 -3.43 2.69 1.51
CA THR A 49 -2.89 2.04 0.32
C THR A 49 -3.86 0.99 -0.23
N ASN A 50 -4.45 0.19 0.64
CA ASN A 50 -5.39 -0.84 0.24
C ASN A 50 -6.74 -0.25 -0.23
N TYR A 51 -7.25 0.77 0.45
CA TYR A 51 -8.49 1.44 0.04
C TYR A 51 -8.35 2.19 -1.29
N ALA A 52 -7.14 2.62 -1.66
CA ALA A 52 -6.88 3.20 -2.97
C ALA A 52 -7.33 2.29 -4.11
N TYR A 53 -7.33 0.97 -3.92
CA TYR A 53 -7.89 0.00 -4.87
C TYR A 53 -9.37 0.25 -5.17
N ALA A 54 -10.16 0.67 -4.20
CA ALA A 54 -11.60 0.89 -4.37
C ALA A 54 -11.94 2.24 -5.03
N LEU A 55 -11.08 3.23 -4.90
CA LEU A 55 -11.35 4.60 -5.34
C LEU A 55 -11.53 4.77 -6.85
N PRO A 56 -10.79 4.06 -7.74
CA PRO A 56 -11.04 4.13 -9.18
C PRO A 56 -12.44 3.68 -9.57
N ALA A 57 -13.01 2.71 -8.87
CA ALA A 57 -14.40 2.30 -9.10
C ALA A 57 -15.39 3.43 -8.78
N MET A 58 -15.01 4.35 -7.90
CA MET A 58 -15.75 5.56 -7.56
C MET A 58 -15.45 6.73 -8.51
N ARG A 59 -14.59 6.53 -9.52
CA ARG A 59 -14.14 7.55 -10.47
C ARG A 59 -13.52 8.77 -9.80
N MET A 60 -12.76 8.55 -8.75
CA MET A 60 -12.02 9.60 -8.04
C MET A 60 -10.63 9.73 -8.64
N TYR A 61 -10.38 10.86 -9.29
CA TYR A 61 -9.11 11.19 -9.93
C TYR A 61 -8.71 12.61 -9.58
N HIS A 62 -7.43 12.86 -9.52
CA HIS A 62 -6.87 14.19 -9.38
C HIS A 62 -6.31 14.67 -10.72
N GLY A 63 -6.82 15.79 -11.23
CA GLY A 63 -6.39 16.35 -12.50
C GLY A 63 -5.40 17.49 -12.31
N PHE A 64 -4.25 17.41 -12.96
CA PHE A 64 -3.38 18.54 -13.25
C PHE A 64 -3.47 18.87 -14.75
N PRO A 65 -3.11 20.10 -15.18
CA PRO A 65 -2.97 20.38 -16.59
C PRO A 65 -2.05 19.33 -17.24
N HIS A 66 -2.58 18.58 -18.18
CA HIS A 66 -1.92 17.53 -18.96
C HIS A 66 -1.79 16.14 -18.31
N HIS A 67 -2.14 15.96 -17.03
CA HIS A 67 -2.09 14.64 -16.39
C HIS A 67 -3.30 14.40 -15.50
N VAL A 68 -3.82 13.18 -15.56
CA VAL A 68 -4.85 12.69 -14.64
C VAL A 68 -4.20 11.62 -13.78
N TYR A 69 -4.09 11.89 -12.49
CA TYR A 69 -3.56 10.92 -11.53
C TYR A 69 -4.71 10.16 -10.89
N GLY A 70 -4.58 8.86 -10.81
CA GLY A 70 -5.47 8.01 -10.04
C GLY A 70 -5.15 8.08 -8.54
N PRO A 71 -5.93 7.39 -7.73
CA PRO A 71 -5.74 7.34 -6.27
C PRO A 71 -4.70 6.31 -5.84
N GLU A 72 -3.97 5.73 -6.76
CA GLU A 72 -2.99 4.67 -6.50
C GLU A 72 -1.92 5.15 -5.51
N LEU A 73 -1.65 4.34 -4.50
CA LEU A 73 -0.67 4.63 -3.48
C LEU A 73 0.40 3.54 -3.41
N MET A 74 1.64 3.97 -3.30
CA MET A 74 2.78 3.12 -2.98
C MET A 74 3.30 3.51 -1.60
N THR A 75 3.29 2.58 -0.67
CA THR A 75 3.74 2.80 0.70
C THR A 75 4.88 1.86 1.03
N MET A 76 5.97 2.40 1.56
CA MET A 76 7.09 1.63 2.09
C MET A 76 7.30 1.98 3.57
N VAL A 77 7.28 0.98 4.42
CA VAL A 77 7.55 1.13 5.85
C VAL A 77 8.88 0.48 6.18
N LEU A 78 9.83 1.29 6.63
CA LEU A 78 11.13 0.85 7.11
C LEU A 78 11.12 0.85 8.63
N ALA A 79 11.29 -0.32 9.23
CA ALA A 79 11.25 -0.45 10.68
C ALA A 79 12.19 -1.59 11.14
N PRO A 80 12.77 -1.48 12.35
CA PRO A 80 13.60 -2.53 12.93
C PRO A 80 12.88 -3.88 13.03
N ALA A 81 13.65 -4.93 13.24
CA ALA A 81 13.07 -6.23 13.60
C ALA A 81 12.25 -6.09 14.89
N ALA A 82 11.16 -6.85 15.00
CA ALA A 82 10.25 -6.83 16.15
C ALA A 82 9.57 -5.46 16.45
N SER A 83 9.54 -4.52 15.51
CA SER A 83 8.88 -3.21 15.65
C SER A 83 7.35 -3.26 15.57
N GLY A 84 6.75 -4.44 15.45
CA GLY A 84 5.29 -4.55 15.32
C GLY A 84 4.74 -4.31 13.90
N LYS A 85 5.61 -4.15 12.88
CA LYS A 85 5.17 -3.91 11.48
C LYS A 85 4.22 -4.97 10.92
N GLY A 86 4.15 -6.15 11.53
CA GLY A 86 3.16 -7.17 11.19
C GLY A 86 1.69 -6.69 11.33
N ILE A 87 1.45 -5.59 12.05
CA ILE A 87 0.13 -4.96 12.18
C ILE A 87 -0.45 -4.59 10.81
N MET A 88 0.40 -4.29 9.82
CA MET A 88 -0.02 -3.95 8.45
C MET A 88 -0.85 -5.06 7.78
N ASN A 89 -0.65 -6.32 8.19
CA ASN A 89 -1.42 -7.45 7.68
C ASN A 89 -2.92 -7.38 8.04
N TYR A 90 -3.30 -6.64 9.08
CA TYR A 90 -4.72 -6.43 9.39
C TYR A 90 -5.44 -5.67 8.28
N ALA A 91 -4.77 -4.73 7.62
CA ALA A 91 -5.35 -4.05 6.46
C ALA A 91 -5.69 -5.03 5.34
N LYS A 92 -4.85 -6.05 5.11
CA LYS A 92 -5.15 -7.14 4.17
C LYS A 92 -6.34 -7.97 4.63
N GLN A 93 -6.40 -8.32 5.92
CA GLN A 93 -7.50 -9.12 6.47
C GLN A 93 -8.85 -8.40 6.37
N LEU A 94 -8.89 -7.08 6.58
CA LEU A 94 -10.10 -6.28 6.45
C LEU A 94 -10.66 -6.25 5.02
N LEU A 95 -9.80 -6.44 4.03
CA LEU A 95 -10.18 -6.53 2.62
C LEU A 95 -10.27 -7.99 2.11
N GLN A 96 -10.00 -8.95 2.97
CA GLN A 96 -10.13 -10.37 2.65
C GLN A 96 -11.62 -10.69 2.40
N GLY A 97 -11.91 -11.30 1.26
CA GLY A 97 -13.30 -11.57 0.86
C GLY A 97 -13.91 -10.46 0.01
N ILE A 98 -13.24 -9.33 -0.19
CA ILE A 98 -13.56 -8.43 -1.29
C ILE A 98 -12.94 -9.03 -2.54
N GLU A 99 -13.78 -9.66 -3.33
CA GLU A 99 -13.45 -10.10 -4.67
C GLU A 99 -13.84 -8.99 -5.65
N ASN A 100 -13.21 -8.97 -6.81
CA ASN A 100 -13.72 -8.13 -7.86
C ASN A 100 -15.10 -8.66 -8.32
N GLU A 101 -15.76 -7.90 -9.18
CA GLU A 101 -17.08 -8.27 -9.73
C GLU A 101 -17.13 -9.63 -10.48
N HIS A 102 -15.97 -10.26 -10.67
CA HIS A 102 -15.80 -11.57 -11.31
C HIS A 102 -15.38 -12.68 -10.34
N GLY A 103 -15.36 -12.44 -9.04
CA GLY A 103 -14.96 -13.42 -8.02
C GLY A 103 -13.44 -13.66 -7.96
N GLU A 104 -12.63 -12.76 -8.47
CA GLU A 104 -11.17 -12.89 -8.50
C GLU A 104 -10.53 -12.18 -7.34
N LEU A 105 -9.48 -12.80 -6.74
CA LEU A 105 -8.72 -12.22 -5.66
C LEU A 105 -7.99 -10.95 -6.12
N ILE A 106 -8.14 -9.88 -5.34
CA ILE A 106 -7.53 -8.57 -5.63
C ILE A 106 -6.06 -8.46 -5.23
N PHE A 107 -5.54 -9.44 -4.49
CA PHE A 107 -4.16 -9.44 -4.01
C PHE A 107 -3.22 -10.17 -4.96
N LEU A 108 -2.23 -9.44 -5.46
CA LEU A 108 -1.19 -9.94 -6.35
C LEU A 108 -0.01 -10.49 -5.52
N PRO A 109 0.59 -11.62 -5.91
CA PRO A 109 1.78 -12.13 -5.24
C PRO A 109 2.99 -11.23 -5.51
N ALA A 110 3.69 -10.79 -4.45
CA ALA A 110 4.86 -9.93 -4.58
C ALA A 110 6.12 -10.67 -5.07
N ASN A 111 6.15 -12.01 -4.99
CA ASN A 111 7.25 -12.87 -5.42
C ASN A 111 7.01 -13.46 -6.82
N THR A 112 6.49 -12.68 -7.72
CA THR A 112 6.17 -13.11 -9.08
C THR A 112 7.17 -12.61 -10.10
N SER A 113 7.23 -13.23 -11.29
CA SER A 113 7.99 -12.71 -12.42
C SER A 113 7.23 -11.60 -13.14
N SER A 114 7.93 -10.76 -13.91
CA SER A 114 7.29 -9.70 -14.71
C SER A 114 6.22 -10.26 -15.66
N ALA A 115 6.49 -11.41 -16.31
CA ALA A 115 5.53 -12.05 -17.20
C ALA A 115 4.28 -12.53 -16.45
N ALA A 116 4.45 -13.11 -15.26
CA ALA A 116 3.32 -13.53 -14.43
C ALA A 116 2.55 -12.33 -13.88
N LEU A 117 3.24 -11.26 -13.46
CA LEU A 117 2.61 -10.01 -13.07
C LEU A 117 1.72 -9.45 -14.19
N MET A 118 2.24 -9.37 -15.41
CA MET A 118 1.46 -8.92 -16.58
C MET A 118 0.23 -9.79 -16.83
N SER A 119 0.35 -11.11 -16.63
CA SER A 119 -0.77 -12.03 -16.78
C SER A 119 -1.84 -11.79 -15.72
N TYR A 120 -1.45 -11.59 -14.45
CA TYR A 120 -2.38 -11.23 -13.37
C TYR A 120 -3.07 -9.90 -13.65
N LEU A 121 -2.31 -8.87 -14.06
CA LEU A 121 -2.87 -7.57 -14.39
C LEU A 121 -3.87 -7.63 -15.54
N LYS A 122 -3.57 -8.41 -16.57
CA LYS A 122 -4.50 -8.62 -17.68
C LYS A 122 -5.79 -9.26 -17.19
N MET A 123 -5.71 -10.29 -16.34
CA MET A 123 -6.85 -10.95 -15.74
C MET A 123 -7.67 -9.98 -14.88
N LEU A 124 -7.01 -9.17 -14.08
CA LEU A 124 -7.62 -8.19 -13.17
C LEU A 124 -7.92 -6.83 -13.82
N LYS A 125 -7.88 -6.75 -15.15
CA LYS A 125 -8.17 -5.51 -15.90
C LYS A 125 -7.30 -4.31 -15.45
N GLY A 126 -6.03 -4.57 -15.18
CA GLY A 126 -5.05 -3.55 -14.76
C GLY A 126 -5.12 -3.14 -13.28
N ARG A 127 -5.90 -3.82 -12.45
CA ARG A 127 -6.12 -3.43 -11.05
C ARG A 127 -5.71 -4.55 -10.10
N GLY A 128 -5.06 -4.18 -8.97
CA GLY A 128 -4.67 -5.15 -7.97
C GLY A 128 -3.95 -4.50 -6.79
N ILE A 129 -3.80 -5.23 -5.71
CA ILE A 129 -3.04 -4.82 -4.54
C ILE A 129 -1.84 -5.76 -4.41
N MET A 130 -0.64 -5.20 -4.38
CA MET A 130 0.56 -5.96 -4.08
C MET A 130 1.04 -5.62 -2.67
N MET A 131 1.24 -6.63 -1.84
CA MET A 131 1.72 -6.45 -0.48
C MET A 131 2.86 -7.42 -0.20
N ALA A 132 4.03 -6.87 0.13
CA ALA A 132 5.21 -7.62 0.57
C ALA A 132 5.52 -7.28 2.03
N THR A 133 5.73 -8.29 2.85
CA THR A 133 6.12 -8.12 4.25
C THR A 133 7.63 -7.98 4.42
N GLU A 134 8.39 -8.39 3.40
CA GLU A 134 9.84 -8.36 3.38
C GLU A 134 10.34 -7.76 2.06
N ILE A 135 11.26 -6.81 2.16
CA ILE A 135 11.81 -6.13 0.98
C ILE A 135 12.64 -7.08 0.10
N ASP A 136 13.23 -8.12 0.69
CA ASP A 136 14.04 -9.09 -0.05
C ASP A 136 13.23 -9.84 -1.11
N THR A 137 11.96 -10.05 -0.86
CA THR A 137 11.04 -10.66 -1.82
C THR A 137 10.85 -9.74 -3.04
N LEU A 138 10.68 -8.46 -2.80
CA LEU A 138 10.50 -7.47 -3.84
C LEU A 138 11.83 -7.09 -4.52
N SER A 139 12.93 -7.00 -3.75
CA SER A 139 14.24 -6.61 -4.29
C SER A 139 14.77 -7.61 -5.32
N LYS A 140 14.53 -8.90 -5.14
CA LYS A 140 14.87 -9.93 -6.13
C LYS A 140 14.10 -9.74 -7.43
N ALA A 141 12.83 -9.36 -7.35
CA ALA A 141 12.02 -9.07 -8.52
C ALA A 141 12.43 -7.76 -9.20
N LEU A 142 12.77 -6.72 -8.43
CA LEU A 142 13.23 -5.43 -8.92
C LEU A 142 14.65 -5.47 -9.50
N GLY A 143 15.55 -6.27 -8.90
CA GLY A 143 16.95 -6.42 -9.31
C GLY A 143 17.18 -7.38 -10.49
N SER A 144 16.14 -7.97 -11.03
CA SER A 144 16.24 -8.84 -12.21
C SER A 144 16.61 -8.02 -13.43
N THR A 145 17.83 -8.24 -13.97
CA THR A 145 18.33 -7.59 -15.19
C THR A 145 17.59 -8.02 -16.45
N THR A 146 16.75 -9.03 -16.38
CA THR A 146 16.09 -9.65 -17.53
C THR A 146 14.63 -9.25 -17.72
N GLY A 147 14.23 -8.12 -17.23
CA GLY A 147 12.90 -7.66 -17.62
C GLY A 147 12.13 -6.88 -16.60
N GLY A 148 12.41 -5.65 -16.56
CA GLY A 148 11.46 -4.58 -16.39
C GLY A 148 10.39 -4.67 -15.30
N PHE A 149 10.60 -5.47 -14.21
CA PHE A 149 9.60 -5.48 -13.13
C PHE A 149 9.42 -4.08 -12.53
N SER A 150 10.52 -3.36 -12.35
CA SER A 150 10.50 -1.95 -11.90
C SER A 150 9.84 -1.05 -12.95
N ASP A 151 10.13 -1.26 -14.23
CA ASP A 151 9.52 -0.49 -15.31
C ASP A 151 8.02 -0.75 -15.41
N VAL A 152 7.60 -2.01 -15.29
CA VAL A 152 6.16 -2.35 -15.25
C VAL A 152 5.46 -1.65 -14.10
N LEU A 153 6.04 -1.68 -12.88
CA LEU A 153 5.45 -1.00 -11.74
C LEU A 153 5.40 0.51 -11.93
N ARG A 154 6.46 1.11 -12.50
CA ARG A 154 6.51 2.55 -12.79
C ARG A 154 5.44 2.94 -13.80
N CYS A 155 5.38 2.25 -14.95
CA CYS A 155 4.37 2.52 -15.98
C CYS A 155 2.95 2.38 -15.43
N MET A 156 2.71 1.39 -14.57
CA MET A 156 1.40 1.24 -13.93
C MET A 156 1.05 2.42 -13.02
N PHE A 157 2.03 2.87 -12.24
CA PHE A 157 1.82 3.98 -11.30
C PHE A 157 1.67 5.32 -12.01
N GLU A 158 2.40 5.53 -13.11
CA GLU A 158 2.38 6.76 -13.91
C GLU A 158 1.30 6.72 -15.02
N HIS A 159 0.54 5.63 -15.15
CA HIS A 159 -0.44 5.40 -16.23
C HIS A 159 0.17 5.56 -17.64
N GLU A 160 1.46 5.30 -17.77
CA GLU A 160 2.13 5.26 -19.07
C GLU A 160 1.74 3.97 -19.82
N THR A 161 1.31 4.12 -21.08
CA THR A 161 0.94 3.01 -21.98
C THR A 161 2.08 2.66 -22.93
#